data_0e1c4788cea97044632c4c65c3c778e6
#
_entry.id   0e1c4788cea97044632c4c65c3c778e6
#
_cell.length_a   1.000
_cell.length_b   1.000
_cell.length_c   1.000
_cell.angle_alpha   90.00
_cell.angle_beta   90.00
_cell.angle_gamma   90.00
#
_symmetry.space_group_name_H-M   'P 1'
#
loop_
_entity.id
_entity.type
_entity.pdbx_description
1 polymer ?
#
loop_
_entity_poly.entity_id
_entity_poly.type
_entity_poly.pdbx_seq_one_letter_code
_entity_poly.pdbx_strand_id
1 'polypeptide(L)' 'MNTEILKQIRRSQKISQEEMARSLNISLRAYQHKENAENEFLFSEIVKIADKLGLELNDFINRIV' A
#
# COMPACT_ATOMS: atom_id res chain seq x y z
N MET A 1 -4.93 -1.59 9.89
CA MET A 1 -4.70 -0.64 8.78
C MET A 1 -5.96 -0.49 7.95
N ASN A 2 -6.30 0.72 7.59
CA ASN A 2 -7.47 0.97 6.75
C ASN A 2 -7.08 0.80 5.27
N THR A 3 -7.31 -0.39 4.73
CA THR A 3 -6.93 -0.69 3.35
C THR A 3 -7.81 0.02 2.31
N GLU A 4 -9.02 0.47 2.71
CA GLU A 4 -9.86 1.25 1.79
C GLU A 4 -9.22 2.59 1.48
N ILE A 5 -8.63 3.25 2.48
CA ILE A 5 -7.90 4.49 2.27
C ILE A 5 -6.70 4.24 1.33
N LEU A 6 -5.96 3.16 1.56
CA LEU A 6 -4.84 2.80 0.68
C LEU A 6 -5.31 2.62 -0.76
N LYS A 7 -6.39 1.88 -0.98
CA LYS A 7 -6.95 1.68 -2.31
C LYS A 7 -7.31 3.00 -2.98
N GLN A 8 -7.97 3.90 -2.24
CA GLN A 8 -8.39 5.19 -2.77
C GLN A 8 -7.19 6.03 -3.21
N ILE A 9 -6.16 6.10 -2.37
CA ILE A 9 -4.95 6.86 -2.69
C ILE A 9 -4.26 6.26 -3.92
N ARG A 10 -4.10 4.95 -3.94
CA ARG A 10 -3.45 4.26 -5.06
C ARG A 10 -4.19 4.53 -6.36
N ARG A 11 -5.51 4.36 -6.34
CA ARG A 11 -6.35 4.56 -7.54
C ARG A 11 -6.35 6.01 -8.00
N SER A 12 -6.32 6.96 -7.06
CA SER A 12 -6.28 8.38 -7.41
C SER A 12 -5.01 8.73 -8.16
N GLN A 13 -3.93 8.02 -7.92
CA GLN A 13 -2.66 8.19 -8.63
C GLN A 13 -2.53 7.30 -9.86
N LYS A 14 -3.57 6.50 -10.15
CA LYS A 14 -3.60 5.59 -11.29
C LYS A 14 -2.48 4.55 -11.25
N ILE A 15 -2.12 4.13 -10.05
CA ILE A 15 -1.11 3.09 -9.83
C ILE A 15 -1.83 1.75 -9.72
N SER A 16 -1.39 0.77 -10.51
CA SER A 16 -1.98 -0.57 -10.48
C SER A 16 -1.51 -1.36 -9.27
N GLN A 17 -2.27 -2.39 -8.90
CA GLN A 17 -1.84 -3.32 -7.87
C GLN A 17 -0.52 -4.01 -8.26
N GLU A 18 -0.34 -4.29 -9.54
CA GLU A 18 0.88 -4.91 -10.03
C GLU A 18 2.10 -4.00 -9.82
N GLU A 19 1.95 -2.70 -10.07
CA GLU A 19 3.01 -1.73 -9.79
C GLU A 19 3.35 -1.69 -8.31
N MET A 20 2.33 -1.71 -7.45
CA MET A 20 2.55 -1.72 -6.01
C MET A 20 3.27 -2.99 -5.57
N ALA A 21 2.83 -4.15 -6.06
CA ALA A 21 3.47 -5.42 -5.74
C ALA A 21 4.94 -5.39 -6.13
N ARG A 22 5.23 -4.87 -7.31
CA ARG A 22 6.60 -4.75 -7.81
C ARG A 22 7.44 -3.84 -6.92
N SER A 23 6.86 -2.73 -6.47
CA SER A 23 7.52 -1.80 -5.55
C SER A 23 7.88 -2.44 -4.22
N LEU A 24 7.08 -3.41 -3.78
CA LEU A 24 7.29 -4.12 -2.52
C LEU A 24 8.10 -5.41 -2.70
N ASN A 25 8.44 -5.74 -3.94
CA ASN A 25 9.14 -6.97 -4.27
C ASN A 25 8.40 -8.22 -3.80
N ILE A 26 7.08 -8.21 -3.98
CA ILE A 26 6.20 -9.35 -3.68
C ILE A 26 5.36 -9.67 -4.91
N SER A 27 4.72 -10.84 -4.91
CA SER A 27 3.85 -11.22 -6.01
C SER A 27 2.56 -10.38 -6.00
N LEU A 28 1.93 -10.27 -7.17
CA LEU A 28 0.64 -9.61 -7.27
C LEU A 28 -0.39 -10.23 -6.33
N ARG A 29 -0.41 -11.56 -6.26
CA ARG A 29 -1.36 -12.28 -5.40
C ARG A 29 -1.12 -11.95 -3.93
N ALA A 30 0.13 -11.91 -3.50
CA ALA A 30 0.48 -11.54 -2.12
C ALA A 30 0.01 -10.12 -1.82
N TYR A 31 0.24 -9.19 -2.75
CA TYR A 31 -0.21 -7.82 -2.57
C TYR A 31 -1.73 -7.74 -2.47
N GLN A 32 -2.45 -8.45 -3.34
CA GLN A 32 -3.92 -8.46 -3.32
C GLN A 32 -4.47 -8.96 -2.00
N HIS A 33 -3.88 -10.01 -1.43
CA HIS A 33 -4.30 -10.52 -0.12
C HIS A 33 -4.11 -9.46 0.96
N LYS A 34 -3.02 -8.71 0.92
CA LYS A 34 -2.75 -7.67 1.90
C LYS A 34 -3.69 -6.48 1.73
N GLU A 35 -3.94 -6.06 0.49
CA GLU A 35 -4.85 -4.95 0.23
C GLU A 35 -6.30 -5.31 0.55
N ASN A 36 -6.65 -6.60 0.51
CA ASN A 36 -7.97 -7.09 0.89
C ASN A 36 -8.08 -7.39 2.40
N ALA A 37 -7.07 -7.04 3.17
CA ALA A 37 -7.02 -7.25 4.62
C ALA A 37 -7.01 -8.73 5.02
N GLU A 38 -6.67 -9.63 4.11
CA GLU A 38 -6.54 -11.06 4.42
C GLU A 38 -5.20 -11.36 5.09
N ASN A 39 -4.19 -10.56 4.78
CA ASN A 39 -2.87 -10.59 5.42
C ASN A 39 -2.47 -9.16 5.76
N GLU A 40 -1.64 -9.00 6.78
CA GLU A 40 -1.21 -7.66 7.18
C GLU A 40 0.02 -7.21 6.40
N PHE A 41 0.13 -5.89 6.20
CA PHE A 41 1.35 -5.31 5.67
C PHE A 41 2.40 -5.25 6.77
N LEU A 42 3.64 -5.57 6.41
CA LEU A 42 4.78 -5.33 7.31
C LEU A 42 5.06 -3.83 7.38
N PHE A 43 5.65 -3.38 8.48
CA PHE A 43 6.01 -1.97 8.60
C PHE A 43 6.95 -1.53 7.47
N SER A 44 7.92 -2.37 7.11
CA SER A 44 8.84 -2.07 6.00
C SER A 44 8.10 -1.90 4.69
N GLU A 45 7.00 -2.61 4.49
CA GLU A 45 6.17 -2.46 3.30
C GLU A 45 5.39 -1.15 3.33
N ILE A 46 4.91 -0.76 4.50
CA ILE A 46 4.20 0.53 4.66
C ILE A 46 5.13 1.68 4.32
N VAL A 47 6.38 1.61 4.75
CA VAL A 47 7.39 2.63 4.40
C VAL A 47 7.57 2.72 2.89
N LYS A 48 7.67 1.57 2.22
CA LYS A 48 7.84 1.53 0.76
C LYS A 48 6.59 2.04 0.03
N ILE A 49 5.41 1.74 0.55
CA ILE A 49 4.15 2.24 -0.01
C ILE A 49 4.10 3.76 0.07
N ALA A 50 4.41 4.33 1.23
CA ALA A 50 4.43 5.78 1.39
C ALA A 50 5.38 6.42 0.39
N ASP A 51 6.56 5.84 0.23
CA ASP A 51 7.55 6.34 -0.73
C ASP A 51 7.02 6.26 -2.16
N LYS A 52 6.45 5.13 -2.54
CA LYS A 52 5.89 4.93 -3.89
C LYS A 52 4.78 5.92 -4.18
N LEU A 53 3.93 6.21 -3.20
CA LEU A 53 2.80 7.14 -3.35
C LEU A 53 3.22 8.60 -3.20
N GLY A 54 4.49 8.87 -2.86
CA GLY A 54 4.99 10.22 -2.69
C GLY A 54 4.46 10.91 -1.45
N LEU A 55 4.12 10.14 -0.41
CA LEU A 55 3.55 10.67 0.82
C LEU A 55 4.58 10.62 1.94
N GLU A 56 4.52 11.61 2.83
CA GLU A 56 5.32 11.60 4.04
C GLU A 56 4.82 10.46 4.93
N LEU A 57 5.77 9.70 5.52
CA LEU A 57 5.43 8.46 6.22
C LEU A 57 4.44 8.68 7.37
N ASN A 58 4.68 9.68 8.21
CA ASN A 58 3.78 9.93 9.36
C ASN A 58 2.39 10.34 8.90
N ASP A 59 2.30 11.16 7.85
CA ASP A 59 1.01 11.55 7.29
C ASP A 59 0.26 10.35 6.74
N PHE A 60 0.97 9.47 6.04
CA PHE A 60 0.37 8.25 5.52
C PHE A 60 -0.13 7.35 6.65
N ILE A 61 0.70 7.12 7.66
CA ILE A 61 0.33 6.29 8.81
C ILE A 61 -0.91 6.86 9.49
N ASN A 62 -0.98 8.18 9.70
CA ASN A 62 -2.12 8.82 10.33
C ASN A 62 -3.42 8.63 9.54
N ARG A 63 -3.31 8.47 8.21
CA ARG A 63 -4.49 8.28 7.36
C ARG A 63 -4.98 6.83 7.33
N ILE A 64 -4.10 5.86 7.53
CA ILE A 64 -4.44 4.44 7.42
C ILE A 64 -4.64 3.75 8.77
N VAL A 65 -4.36 4.42 9.86
CA VAL A 65 -4.54 3.87 11.22
C VAL A 65 -6.01 3.71 11.59
#